data_6b109f9a6c2883e69a044328443fba6b
#
_entry.id   6b109f9a6c2883e69a044328443fba6b
#
_cell.length_a   1.000
_cell.length_b   1.000
_cell.length_c   1.000
_cell.angle_alpha   90.00
_cell.angle_beta   90.00
_cell.angle_gamma   90.00
#
_symmetry.space_group_name_H-M   'P 1'
#
loop_
_entity.id
_entity.type
_entity.pdbx_description
1 polymer ?
#
loop_
_entity_poly.entity_id
_entity_poly.type
_entity_poly.pdbx_seq_one_letter_code
_entity_poly.pdbx_strand_id
1 'polypeptide(L)'
;MSNPNSRFDAFGSWSQPADGWSSVNHEIDDTWITKWGGTYVRFDGERSPNILAGEVKFPWLPTEEKISEDRDLLGENSRGYMRMVRAVFFDSDETDAIYTESELSNSGSMSHASWVGEPVAIAGLDPAFTNGGDRTILYTGLVGYDTNGQFVCQFEEAVHLIDDATNKSLPRTYQIVRQVKDICIKKKIAPENIAVDATGAGAPFCDVLAGEWSDQFLRVSFGGKASDKKVSVNSKNVGRDTYMNRVSELWWVGKELIRTKQLYGISGELAKEMTSRKYEMVKSGSLRVKIEPKVEFKSRFGSSPDLADAAFLCLDLARQRHNLVAAEPIEGASYKRGPVRSMKKLTSILSDDPLG
;
A
#
# COMPACT_ATOMS: atom_id res chain seq x y z
N MET A 1 25.74 9.96 17.19
CA MET A 1 25.44 9.34 15.89
C MET A 1 23.94 9.45 15.65
N SER A 2 23.52 9.92 14.48
CA SER A 2 22.11 10.05 14.10
C SER A 2 22.00 9.84 12.58
N ASN A 3 20.83 9.41 12.11
CA ASN A 3 20.57 9.39 10.68
C ASN A 3 20.25 10.82 10.20
N PRO A 4 20.73 11.23 9.01
CA PRO A 4 20.37 12.51 8.44
C PRO A 4 18.88 12.55 8.15
N ASN A 5 18.23 13.66 8.49
CA ASN A 5 16.81 13.86 8.23
C ASN A 5 16.60 15.04 7.29
N SER A 6 17.00 16.24 7.72
CA SER A 6 16.92 17.45 6.93
C SER A 6 18.21 18.27 7.12
N ARG A 7 18.61 19.03 6.11
CA ARG A 7 19.69 20.03 6.23
C ARG A 7 19.34 21.16 7.20
N PHE A 8 18.06 21.32 7.51
CA PHE A 8 17.53 22.41 8.35
C PHE A 8 17.25 22.00 9.79
N ASP A 9 17.29 20.72 10.13
CA ASP A 9 17.17 20.29 11.52
C ASP A 9 18.47 20.53 12.32
N ALA A 10 18.43 20.27 13.62
CA ALA A 10 19.57 20.48 14.51
C ALA A 10 20.79 19.65 14.04
N PHE A 11 20.61 18.39 13.63
CA PHE A 11 21.68 17.53 13.18
C PHE A 11 22.25 18.00 11.82
N GLY A 12 21.39 18.38 10.87
CA GLY A 12 21.78 18.94 9.60
C GLY A 12 22.55 20.27 9.76
N SER A 13 22.08 21.13 10.66
CA SER A 13 22.77 22.40 10.98
C SER A 13 24.17 22.17 11.55
N TRP A 14 24.33 21.22 12.49
CA TRP A 14 25.64 20.85 13.05
C TRP A 14 26.56 20.16 12.02
N SER A 15 26.00 19.43 11.08
CA SER A 15 26.71 18.67 10.05
C SER A 15 27.03 19.50 8.82
N GLN A 16 26.55 20.75 8.72
CA GLN A 16 26.73 21.62 7.55
C GLN A 16 28.22 21.75 7.17
N PRO A 17 28.60 21.46 5.91
CA PRO A 17 29.96 21.66 5.43
C PRO A 17 30.39 23.12 5.52
N ALA A 18 31.66 23.37 5.80
CA ALA A 18 32.22 24.74 5.89
C ALA A 18 31.97 25.54 4.61
N ASP A 19 32.11 24.89 3.46
CA ASP A 19 31.91 25.48 2.13
C ASP A 19 30.47 25.32 1.60
N GLY A 20 29.53 24.93 2.46
CA GLY A 20 28.13 24.72 2.11
C GLY A 20 27.82 23.33 1.52
N TRP A 21 26.56 22.98 1.48
CA TRP A 21 26.10 21.64 1.04
C TRP A 21 26.41 21.32 -0.44
N SER A 22 26.57 22.33 -1.27
CA SER A 22 26.95 22.16 -2.68
C SER A 22 28.37 21.69 -2.89
N SER A 23 29.24 21.79 -1.86
CA SER A 23 30.63 21.31 -1.92
C SER A 23 30.74 19.78 -1.71
N VAL A 24 29.71 19.11 -1.25
CA VAL A 24 29.71 17.68 -0.95
C VAL A 24 29.10 16.88 -2.10
N ASN A 25 29.87 15.94 -2.61
CA ASN A 25 29.42 14.93 -3.55
C ASN A 25 29.19 13.60 -2.80
N HIS A 26 27.93 13.23 -2.60
CA HIS A 26 27.55 12.03 -1.85
C HIS A 26 28.03 10.70 -2.48
N GLU A 27 28.46 10.71 -3.74
CA GLU A 27 29.00 9.50 -4.38
C GLU A 27 30.45 9.21 -3.97
N ILE A 28 31.18 10.22 -3.50
CA ILE A 28 32.61 10.09 -3.19
C ILE A 28 33.00 10.58 -1.79
N ASP A 29 32.23 11.52 -1.21
CA ASP A 29 32.61 12.17 0.05
C ASP A 29 31.95 11.48 1.25
N ASP A 30 32.79 10.90 2.10
CA ASP A 30 32.34 10.33 3.39
C ASP A 30 32.73 11.19 4.58
N THR A 31 33.57 12.23 4.37
CA THR A 31 34.07 13.09 5.44
C THR A 31 34.19 14.54 4.97
N TRP A 32 33.84 15.48 5.84
CA TRP A 32 34.08 16.92 5.59
C TRP A 32 34.24 17.70 6.88
N ILE A 33 34.85 18.87 6.76
CA ILE A 33 34.92 19.83 7.86
C ILE A 33 33.59 20.58 7.94
N THR A 34 33.01 20.62 9.13
CA THR A 34 31.77 21.35 9.36
C THR A 34 31.99 22.83 9.52
N LYS A 35 30.95 23.63 9.28
CA LYS A 35 30.94 25.10 9.53
C LYS A 35 31.40 25.48 10.93
N TRP A 36 31.30 24.54 11.88
CA TRP A 36 31.65 24.74 13.28
C TRP A 36 33.10 24.29 13.61
N GLY A 37 33.89 23.92 12.62
CA GLY A 37 35.27 23.46 12.78
C GLY A 37 35.43 22.01 13.22
N GLY A 38 34.34 21.26 13.35
CA GLY A 38 34.38 19.82 13.61
C GLY A 38 34.48 19.00 12.34
N THR A 39 34.76 17.71 12.48
CA THR A 39 34.75 16.75 11.36
C THR A 39 33.43 15.96 11.38
N TYR A 40 32.73 15.99 10.26
CA TYR A 40 31.60 15.07 10.03
C TYR A 40 32.13 13.81 9.34
N VAL A 41 31.58 12.65 9.75
CA VAL A 41 31.85 11.35 9.11
C VAL A 41 30.53 10.73 8.72
N ARG A 42 30.37 10.42 7.44
CA ARG A 42 29.21 9.74 6.87
C ARG A 42 29.46 8.24 6.84
N PHE A 43 28.50 7.47 7.32
CA PHE A 43 28.52 6.02 7.24
C PHE A 43 27.52 5.58 6.15
N ASP A 44 27.99 5.46 4.92
CA ASP A 44 27.23 4.93 3.80
C ASP A 44 27.14 3.40 3.92
N GLY A 45 25.95 2.86 4.03
CA GLY A 45 25.72 1.42 4.16
C GLY A 45 26.23 0.62 2.97
N GLU A 46 26.12 1.16 1.73
CA GLU A 46 26.65 0.53 0.51
C GLU A 46 28.18 0.46 0.48
N ARG A 47 28.83 1.27 1.31
CA ARG A 47 30.30 1.29 1.48
C ARG A 47 30.73 0.65 2.78
N SER A 48 29.88 -0.18 3.37
CA SER A 48 30.23 -0.98 4.56
C SER A 48 31.48 -1.83 4.31
N PRO A 49 32.38 -1.97 5.31
CA PRO A 49 33.54 -2.84 5.20
C PRO A 49 33.21 -4.29 4.78
N ASN A 50 32.02 -4.81 5.12
CA ASN A 50 31.58 -6.13 4.68
C ASN A 50 31.33 -6.19 3.17
N ILE A 51 30.70 -5.13 2.61
CA ILE A 51 30.40 -5.03 1.19
C ILE A 51 31.70 -4.82 0.41
N LEU A 52 32.55 -3.88 0.85
CA LEU A 52 33.82 -3.61 0.18
C LEU A 52 34.77 -4.83 0.19
N ALA A 53 34.67 -5.69 1.20
CA ALA A 53 35.48 -6.89 1.29
C ALA A 53 34.87 -8.11 0.56
N GLY A 54 33.58 -8.04 0.17
CA GLY A 54 32.84 -9.18 -0.39
C GLY A 54 32.59 -10.31 0.59
N GLU A 55 32.79 -10.09 1.89
CA GLU A 55 32.59 -11.08 2.96
C GLU A 55 32.17 -10.43 4.28
N VAL A 56 31.49 -11.17 5.14
CA VAL A 56 31.05 -10.67 6.46
C VAL A 56 32.19 -10.73 7.47
N LYS A 57 32.94 -9.64 7.58
CA LYS A 57 34.01 -9.46 8.58
C LYS A 57 33.46 -9.00 9.93
N PHE A 58 32.44 -8.17 9.90
CA PHE A 58 31.84 -7.53 11.07
C PHE A 58 30.35 -7.80 11.12
N PRO A 59 29.86 -8.77 11.92
CA PRO A 59 28.45 -9.17 11.93
C PRO A 59 27.45 -8.05 12.29
N TRP A 60 27.91 -6.96 12.92
CA TRP A 60 27.09 -5.81 13.32
C TRP A 60 27.01 -4.69 12.26
N LEU A 61 27.80 -4.78 11.19
CA LEU A 61 27.76 -3.83 10.07
C LEU A 61 26.85 -4.35 8.94
N PRO A 62 26.32 -3.44 8.09
CA PRO A 62 25.51 -3.82 6.93
C PRO A 62 26.22 -4.87 6.06
N THR A 63 25.44 -5.88 5.63
CA THR A 63 25.85 -6.90 4.67
C THR A 63 25.19 -6.66 3.34
N GLU A 64 25.68 -7.26 2.24
CA GLU A 64 25.06 -7.16 0.91
C GLU A 64 23.60 -7.65 0.93
N GLU A 65 23.32 -8.72 1.68
CA GLU A 65 21.96 -9.22 1.86
C GLU A 65 21.04 -8.17 2.49
N LYS A 66 21.51 -7.49 3.56
CA LYS A 66 20.72 -6.46 4.22
C LYS A 66 20.51 -5.23 3.34
N ILE A 67 21.51 -4.79 2.60
CA ILE A 67 21.39 -3.67 1.65
C ILE A 67 20.41 -4.03 0.53
N SER A 68 20.46 -5.26 0.00
CA SER A 68 19.50 -5.72 -1.01
C SER A 68 18.07 -5.72 -0.48
N GLU A 69 17.84 -6.19 0.75
CA GLU A 69 16.52 -6.13 1.38
C GLU A 69 16.01 -4.69 1.54
N ASP A 70 16.88 -3.77 1.97
CA ASP A 70 16.52 -2.37 2.16
C ASP A 70 16.30 -1.66 0.82
N ARG A 71 17.03 -2.03 -0.23
CA ARG A 71 16.84 -1.56 -1.61
C ARG A 71 15.50 -2.01 -2.17
N ASP A 72 15.16 -3.27 -1.99
CA ASP A 72 13.87 -3.85 -2.42
C ASP A 72 12.70 -3.23 -1.65
N LEU A 73 12.87 -2.97 -0.36
CA LEU A 73 11.84 -2.39 0.50
C LEU A 73 11.58 -0.92 0.21
N LEU A 74 12.63 -0.12 0.10
CA LEU A 74 12.54 1.33 0.05
C LEU A 74 12.57 1.86 -1.39
N GLY A 75 13.20 1.14 -2.32
CA GLY A 75 13.55 1.59 -3.66
C GLY A 75 14.87 2.36 -3.65
N GLU A 76 15.81 1.97 -4.50
CA GLU A 76 17.20 2.48 -4.54
C GLU A 76 17.32 4.01 -4.63
N ASN A 77 16.43 4.65 -5.37
CA ASN A 77 16.42 6.10 -5.57
C ASN A 77 15.43 6.84 -4.64
N SER A 78 14.83 6.14 -3.68
CA SER A 78 13.93 6.79 -2.73
C SER A 78 14.72 7.62 -1.71
N ARG A 79 14.10 8.71 -1.21
CA ARG A 79 14.67 9.48 -0.11
C ARG A 79 14.89 8.60 1.13
N GLY A 80 13.97 7.66 1.39
CA GLY A 80 14.10 6.72 2.49
C GLY A 80 15.37 5.90 2.41
N TYR A 81 15.67 5.31 1.25
CA TYR A 81 16.89 4.56 1.01
C TYR A 81 18.13 5.46 1.12
N MET A 82 18.13 6.58 0.42
CA MET A 82 19.26 7.53 0.46
C MET A 82 19.56 8.03 1.87
N ARG A 83 18.52 8.27 2.69
CA ARG A 83 18.69 8.73 4.07
C ARG A 83 19.09 7.62 5.02
N MET A 84 18.41 6.47 4.97
CA MET A 84 18.56 5.39 5.95
C MET A 84 19.75 4.48 5.66
N VAL A 85 20.04 4.24 4.39
CA VAL A 85 21.13 3.36 3.94
C VAL A 85 22.36 4.17 3.58
N ARG A 86 22.21 5.22 2.75
CA ARG A 86 23.34 5.99 2.24
C ARG A 86 23.71 7.22 3.08
N ALA A 87 22.98 7.51 4.14
CA ALA A 87 23.18 8.62 5.06
C ALA A 87 23.31 9.99 4.35
N VAL A 88 22.40 10.29 3.41
CA VAL A 88 22.37 11.54 2.64
C VAL A 88 21.39 12.53 3.26
N PHE A 89 21.82 13.81 3.37
CA PHE A 89 20.94 14.93 3.77
C PHE A 89 20.20 15.52 2.57
N PHE A 90 18.94 15.92 2.77
CA PHE A 90 18.12 16.57 1.76
C PHE A 90 17.83 18.05 2.08
N ASP A 91 17.58 18.84 1.02
CA ASP A 91 17.37 20.30 1.12
C ASP A 91 16.02 20.70 1.69
N SER A 92 15.05 19.81 1.65
CA SER A 92 13.68 20.11 2.05
C SER A 92 13.16 19.12 3.08
N ASP A 93 12.23 19.59 3.91
CA ASP A 93 11.35 18.77 4.72
C ASP A 93 10.30 18.01 3.87
N GLU A 94 10.45 18.02 2.54
CA GLU A 94 9.64 17.18 1.68
C GLU A 94 9.86 15.74 2.08
N THR A 95 8.91 15.28 2.81
CA THR A 95 8.90 13.96 3.41
C THR A 95 8.66 12.93 2.34
N ASP A 96 9.11 11.75 2.65
CA ASP A 96 8.98 10.54 1.87
C ASP A 96 7.52 10.26 1.49
N ALA A 97 7.08 10.74 0.34
CA ALA A 97 5.82 10.29 -0.25
C ALA A 97 5.98 8.82 -0.65
N ILE A 98 4.92 8.03 -0.42
CA ILE A 98 4.95 6.60 -0.78
C ILE A 98 4.96 6.44 -2.29
N TYR A 99 4.24 7.30 -2.99
CA TYR A 99 4.11 7.32 -4.45
C TYR A 99 4.54 8.67 -5.01
N THR A 100 5.07 8.66 -6.22
CA THR A 100 5.34 9.88 -6.99
C THR A 100 4.44 9.94 -8.23
N GLU A 101 4.16 11.14 -8.72
CA GLU A 101 3.38 11.30 -9.96
C GLU A 101 4.05 10.62 -11.15
N SER A 102 5.39 10.66 -11.20
CA SER A 102 6.16 10.01 -12.25
C SER A 102 6.06 8.48 -12.20
N GLU A 103 6.07 7.86 -11.02
CA GLU A 103 5.84 6.41 -10.87
C GLU A 103 4.44 6.03 -11.39
N LEU A 104 3.39 6.76 -10.99
CA LEU A 104 2.03 6.46 -11.43
C LEU A 104 1.86 6.64 -12.95
N SER A 105 2.43 7.69 -13.52
CA SER A 105 2.33 7.97 -14.96
C SER A 105 3.12 6.98 -15.80
N ASN A 106 4.34 6.61 -15.36
CA ASN A 106 5.24 5.76 -16.14
C ASN A 106 4.89 4.26 -16.01
N SER A 107 4.23 3.85 -14.95
CA SER A 107 3.86 2.43 -14.72
C SER A 107 2.71 1.96 -15.60
N GLY A 108 1.92 2.88 -16.19
CA GLY A 108 0.67 2.56 -16.87
C GLY A 108 -0.52 2.32 -15.93
N SER A 109 -0.35 2.51 -14.62
CA SER A 109 -1.39 2.27 -13.61
C SER A 109 -2.61 3.20 -13.72
N MET A 110 -2.49 4.32 -14.43
CA MET A 110 -3.61 5.22 -14.72
C MET A 110 -4.44 4.78 -15.95
N SER A 111 -4.02 3.74 -16.67
CA SER A 111 -4.77 3.13 -17.78
C SER A 111 -5.66 1.99 -17.29
N HIS A 112 -6.38 1.35 -18.22
CA HIS A 112 -7.22 0.19 -17.96
C HIS A 112 -6.51 -1.10 -18.39
N ALA A 113 -6.78 -2.19 -17.67
CA ALA A 113 -6.30 -3.52 -18.03
C ALA A 113 -7.05 -4.06 -19.26
N SER A 114 -6.35 -4.85 -20.06
CA SER A 114 -6.96 -5.64 -21.14
C SER A 114 -7.18 -7.05 -20.62
N TRP A 115 -8.43 -7.47 -20.46
CA TRP A 115 -8.79 -8.70 -19.77
C TRP A 115 -8.77 -9.94 -20.65
N VAL A 116 -8.38 -11.07 -20.05
CA VAL A 116 -8.58 -12.41 -20.59
C VAL A 116 -9.71 -13.08 -19.82
N GLY A 117 -10.86 -13.23 -20.48
CA GLY A 117 -12.07 -13.71 -19.83
C GLY A 117 -12.82 -12.62 -19.07
N GLU A 118 -13.75 -13.03 -18.22
CA GLU A 118 -14.56 -12.11 -17.41
C GLU A 118 -13.89 -11.91 -16.05
N PRO A 119 -13.49 -10.69 -15.69
CA PRO A 119 -12.91 -10.40 -14.38
C PRO A 119 -13.97 -10.47 -13.29
N VAL A 120 -13.55 -10.70 -12.06
CA VAL A 120 -14.42 -10.71 -10.88
C VAL A 120 -14.55 -9.29 -10.34
N ALA A 121 -15.80 -8.85 -10.15
CA ALA A 121 -16.08 -7.55 -9.56
C ALA A 121 -15.92 -7.59 -8.03
N ILE A 122 -15.24 -6.59 -7.49
CA ILE A 122 -14.91 -6.44 -6.06
C ILE A 122 -15.25 -5.03 -5.58
N ALA A 123 -15.32 -4.83 -4.27
CA ALA A 123 -15.48 -3.49 -3.69
C ALA A 123 -14.74 -3.34 -2.35
N GLY A 124 -14.35 -2.11 -2.04
CA GLY A 124 -13.86 -1.67 -0.74
C GLY A 124 -14.72 -0.53 -0.20
N LEU A 125 -15.07 -0.59 1.07
CA LEU A 125 -15.92 0.40 1.72
C LEU A 125 -15.21 1.00 2.94
N ASP A 126 -14.97 2.30 2.92
CA ASP A 126 -14.53 3.10 4.07
C ASP A 126 -15.73 3.89 4.63
N PRO A 127 -16.38 3.41 5.71
CA PRO A 127 -17.54 4.08 6.28
C PRO A 127 -17.12 5.22 7.19
N ALA A 128 -17.64 6.43 6.95
CA ALA A 128 -17.45 7.59 7.80
C ALA A 128 -18.77 8.03 8.43
N PHE A 129 -18.76 8.29 9.74
CA PHE A 129 -19.95 8.66 10.50
C PHE A 129 -19.82 9.99 11.25
N THR A 130 -18.74 10.74 11.00
CA THR A 130 -18.48 12.01 11.67
C THR A 130 -19.17 13.15 10.94
N ASN A 131 -19.82 14.05 11.70
CA ASN A 131 -20.40 15.30 11.19
C ASN A 131 -19.32 16.33 10.76
N GLY A 132 -18.15 15.91 10.31
CA GLY A 132 -17.00 16.80 10.17
C GLY A 132 -16.04 16.48 9.03
N GLY A 133 -16.52 16.08 7.84
CA GLY A 133 -15.73 16.15 6.63
C GLY A 133 -15.13 14.86 6.11
N ASP A 134 -15.26 13.72 6.80
CA ASP A 134 -14.86 12.42 6.23
C ASP A 134 -16.02 11.87 5.39
N ARG A 135 -15.69 11.29 4.23
CA ARG A 135 -16.66 10.79 3.25
C ARG A 135 -16.82 9.28 3.39
N THR A 136 -18.05 8.78 3.35
CA THR A 136 -18.27 7.34 3.17
C THR A 136 -18.07 7.01 1.71
N ILE A 137 -17.04 6.24 1.39
CA ILE A 137 -16.66 5.88 0.02
C ILE A 137 -16.81 4.38 -0.20
N LEU A 138 -17.58 4.00 -1.22
CA LEU A 138 -17.56 2.67 -1.82
C LEU A 138 -16.72 2.73 -3.09
N TYR A 139 -15.55 2.09 -3.08
CA TYR A 139 -14.71 1.97 -4.26
C TYR A 139 -14.94 0.60 -4.91
N THR A 140 -15.25 0.58 -6.20
CA THR A 140 -15.43 -0.68 -6.95
C THR A 140 -14.19 -0.98 -7.78
N GLY A 141 -13.94 -2.25 -8.05
CA GLY A 141 -12.80 -2.68 -8.84
C GLY A 141 -13.04 -4.05 -9.48
N LEU A 142 -12.08 -4.47 -10.25
CA LEU A 142 -12.07 -5.76 -10.97
C LEU A 142 -10.77 -6.49 -10.68
N VAL A 143 -10.81 -7.81 -10.59
CA VAL A 143 -9.63 -8.67 -10.50
C VAL A 143 -9.73 -9.80 -11.52
N GLY A 144 -8.62 -10.14 -12.15
CA GLY A 144 -8.59 -11.20 -13.17
C GLY A 144 -7.24 -11.25 -13.86
N TYR A 145 -7.16 -12.07 -14.93
CA TYR A 145 -5.97 -12.14 -15.74
C TYR A 145 -6.03 -11.12 -16.89
N ASP A 146 -4.93 -10.41 -17.08
CA ASP A 146 -4.75 -9.52 -18.22
C ASP A 146 -4.23 -10.29 -19.46
N THR A 147 -4.13 -9.61 -20.60
CA THR A 147 -3.62 -10.19 -21.84
C THR A 147 -2.14 -10.56 -21.78
N ASN A 148 -1.40 -10.10 -20.78
CA ASN A 148 -0.01 -10.47 -20.54
C ASN A 148 0.10 -11.73 -19.66
N GLY A 149 -1.04 -12.28 -19.21
CA GLY A 149 -1.08 -13.46 -18.34
C GLY A 149 -0.80 -13.17 -16.88
N GLN A 150 -0.77 -11.89 -16.48
CA GLN A 150 -0.63 -11.51 -15.09
C GLN A 150 -2.00 -11.43 -14.40
N PHE A 151 -2.07 -11.82 -13.13
CA PHE A 151 -3.25 -11.59 -12.30
C PHE A 151 -3.20 -10.16 -11.75
N VAL A 152 -4.16 -9.34 -12.12
CA VAL A 152 -4.14 -7.89 -11.91
C VAL A 152 -5.39 -7.40 -11.18
N CYS A 153 -5.31 -6.22 -10.58
CA CYS A 153 -6.43 -5.48 -10.03
C CYS A 153 -6.60 -4.16 -10.78
N GLN A 154 -7.83 -3.81 -11.09
CA GLN A 154 -8.20 -2.52 -11.68
C GLN A 154 -9.20 -1.82 -10.78
N PHE A 155 -8.94 -0.58 -10.43
CA PHE A 155 -9.91 0.32 -9.81
C PHE A 155 -10.87 0.85 -10.87
N GLU A 156 -12.16 0.90 -10.53
CA GLU A 156 -13.20 1.34 -11.45
C GLU A 156 -13.79 2.68 -11.05
N GLU A 157 -14.63 2.68 -10.04
CA GLU A 157 -15.43 3.85 -9.67
C GLU A 157 -15.48 4.02 -8.16
N ALA A 158 -15.28 5.25 -7.70
CA ALA A 158 -15.52 5.67 -6.34
C ALA A 158 -16.91 6.30 -6.23
N VAL A 159 -17.76 5.75 -5.39
CA VAL A 159 -19.10 6.27 -5.10
C VAL A 159 -19.12 6.89 -3.72
N HIS A 160 -19.37 8.18 -3.63
CA HIS A 160 -19.61 8.86 -2.37
C HIS A 160 -21.06 8.58 -1.92
N LEU A 161 -21.20 7.86 -0.81
CA LEU A 161 -22.48 7.49 -0.23
C LEU A 161 -22.94 8.59 0.73
N ILE A 162 -24.13 9.11 0.52
CA ILE A 162 -24.70 10.22 1.29
C ILE A 162 -26.05 9.79 1.85
N ASP A 163 -26.24 9.98 3.16
CA ASP A 163 -27.53 9.78 3.79
C ASP A 163 -28.45 10.98 3.60
N ASP A 164 -29.74 10.72 3.54
CA ASP A 164 -30.76 11.77 3.58
C ASP A 164 -31.07 12.14 5.03
N ALA A 165 -30.50 13.27 5.49
CA ALA A 165 -30.69 13.77 6.84
C ALA A 165 -32.14 14.17 7.16
N THR A 166 -33.01 14.33 6.15
CA THR A 166 -34.44 14.63 6.31
C THR A 166 -35.25 13.38 6.62
N ASN A 167 -34.78 12.22 6.20
CA ASN A 167 -35.44 10.93 6.46
C ASN A 167 -35.22 10.45 7.89
N LYS A 168 -36.15 10.78 8.79
CA LYS A 168 -36.12 10.38 10.19
C LYS A 168 -36.64 8.96 10.46
N SER A 169 -37.29 8.33 9.47
CA SER A 169 -37.85 6.99 9.61
C SER A 169 -36.80 5.86 9.49
N LEU A 170 -35.66 6.16 8.86
CA LEU A 170 -34.59 5.17 8.64
C LEU A 170 -33.26 5.72 9.15
N PRO A 171 -32.62 5.07 10.14
CA PRO A 171 -31.31 5.51 10.65
C PRO A 171 -30.27 5.60 9.53
N ARG A 172 -29.35 6.57 9.67
CA ARG A 172 -28.28 6.87 8.69
C ARG A 172 -27.55 5.61 8.22
N THR A 173 -27.14 4.76 9.15
CA THR A 173 -26.40 3.52 8.82
C THR A 173 -27.18 2.61 7.89
N TYR A 174 -28.49 2.45 8.13
CA TYR A 174 -29.35 1.64 7.27
C TYR A 174 -29.53 2.24 5.88
N GLN A 175 -29.61 3.56 5.77
CA GLN A 175 -29.67 4.25 4.46
C GLN A 175 -28.42 3.95 3.64
N ILE A 176 -27.24 4.05 4.24
CA ILE A 176 -25.94 3.77 3.58
C ILE A 176 -25.84 2.28 3.23
N VAL A 177 -26.19 1.38 4.15
CA VAL A 177 -26.16 -0.08 3.90
C VAL A 177 -27.02 -0.46 2.69
N ARG A 178 -28.21 0.13 2.56
CA ARG A 178 -29.09 -0.12 1.40
C ARG A 178 -28.47 0.37 0.11
N GLN A 179 -27.85 1.56 0.10
CA GLN A 179 -27.13 2.06 -1.07
C GLN A 179 -25.98 1.12 -1.47
N VAL A 180 -25.17 0.64 -0.49
CA VAL A 180 -24.10 -0.33 -0.74
C VAL A 180 -24.66 -1.58 -1.40
N LYS A 181 -25.72 -2.17 -0.82
CA LYS A 181 -26.36 -3.37 -1.34
C LYS A 181 -26.87 -3.17 -2.78
N ASP A 182 -27.57 -2.07 -3.04
CA ASP A 182 -28.15 -1.78 -4.36
C ASP A 182 -27.04 -1.60 -5.43
N ILE A 183 -25.97 -0.88 -5.09
CA ILE A 183 -24.84 -0.70 -6.00
C ILE A 183 -24.15 -2.04 -6.27
N CYS A 184 -23.91 -2.84 -5.24
CA CYS A 184 -23.24 -4.12 -5.39
C CYS A 184 -24.09 -5.11 -6.22
N ILE A 185 -25.40 -5.16 -6.00
CA ILE A 185 -26.31 -5.98 -6.83
C ILE A 185 -26.25 -5.50 -8.30
N LYS A 186 -26.35 -4.20 -8.54
CA LYS A 186 -26.31 -3.62 -9.90
C LYS A 186 -24.99 -3.92 -10.61
N LYS A 187 -23.88 -3.88 -9.89
CA LYS A 187 -22.53 -4.15 -10.41
C LYS A 187 -22.14 -5.64 -10.33
N LYS A 188 -23.04 -6.53 -9.94
CA LYS A 188 -22.82 -7.98 -9.78
C LYS A 188 -21.66 -8.31 -8.82
N ILE A 189 -21.50 -7.52 -7.77
CA ILE A 189 -20.53 -7.74 -6.72
C ILE A 189 -21.21 -8.61 -5.64
N ALA A 190 -20.73 -9.82 -5.47
CA ALA A 190 -21.21 -10.71 -4.43
C ALA A 190 -20.77 -10.23 -3.03
N PRO A 191 -21.51 -10.54 -1.94
CA PRO A 191 -21.15 -10.10 -0.59
C PRO A 191 -19.74 -10.48 -0.17
N GLU A 192 -19.31 -11.69 -0.51
CA GLU A 192 -17.93 -12.15 -0.24
C GLU A 192 -16.84 -11.37 -0.98
N ASN A 193 -17.21 -10.60 -1.99
CA ASN A 193 -16.30 -9.76 -2.77
C ASN A 193 -16.29 -8.30 -2.32
N ILE A 194 -16.63 -8.04 -1.04
CA ILE A 194 -16.56 -6.71 -0.43
C ILE A 194 -15.64 -6.75 0.77
N ALA A 195 -14.78 -5.74 0.91
CA ALA A 195 -14.03 -5.46 2.13
C ALA A 195 -14.56 -4.17 2.77
N VAL A 196 -14.70 -4.17 4.09
CA VAL A 196 -15.21 -3.04 4.86
C VAL A 196 -14.23 -2.69 5.97
N ASP A 197 -13.86 -1.42 6.12
CA ASP A 197 -13.12 -1.00 7.31
C ASP A 197 -14.00 -1.14 8.55
N ALA A 198 -13.60 -2.03 9.43
CA ALA A 198 -14.25 -2.30 10.72
C ALA A 198 -13.62 -1.54 11.89
N THR A 199 -12.79 -0.53 11.63
CA THR A 199 -12.12 0.27 12.67
C THR A 199 -13.12 1.26 13.29
N GLY A 200 -13.17 1.33 14.61
CA GLY A 200 -14.00 2.32 15.31
C GLY A 200 -15.48 2.26 14.92
N ALA A 201 -16.00 3.32 14.29
CA ALA A 201 -17.39 3.42 13.83
C ALA A 201 -17.75 2.42 12.70
N GLY A 202 -16.77 1.83 12.05
CA GLY A 202 -16.99 0.79 11.04
C GLY A 202 -17.50 -0.53 11.62
N ALA A 203 -17.20 -0.86 12.88
CA ALA A 203 -17.66 -2.11 13.49
C ALA A 203 -19.20 -2.18 13.62
N PRO A 204 -19.91 -1.19 14.18
CA PRO A 204 -21.37 -1.19 14.18
C PRO A 204 -21.98 -1.16 12.78
N PHE A 205 -21.33 -0.52 11.81
CA PHE A 205 -21.76 -0.55 10.42
C PHE A 205 -21.73 -1.97 9.85
N CYS A 206 -20.65 -2.70 10.10
CA CYS A 206 -20.51 -4.09 9.70
C CYS A 206 -21.63 -4.98 10.28
N ASP A 207 -22.08 -4.72 11.49
CA ASP A 207 -23.16 -5.51 12.12
C ASP A 207 -24.51 -5.25 11.44
N VAL A 208 -24.80 -4.00 11.07
CA VAL A 208 -26.00 -3.65 10.30
C VAL A 208 -25.92 -4.25 8.89
N LEU A 209 -24.77 -4.17 8.22
CA LEU A 209 -24.57 -4.76 6.89
C LEU A 209 -24.78 -6.28 6.92
N ALA A 210 -24.27 -6.96 7.95
CA ALA A 210 -24.45 -8.39 8.13
C ALA A 210 -25.93 -8.76 8.32
N GLY A 211 -26.68 -7.99 9.10
CA GLY A 211 -28.09 -8.21 9.33
C GLY A 211 -29.00 -7.90 8.13
N GLU A 212 -28.67 -6.86 7.34
CA GLU A 212 -29.49 -6.42 6.21
C GLU A 212 -29.18 -7.16 4.89
N TRP A 213 -28.00 -7.74 4.78
CA TRP A 213 -27.58 -8.39 3.54
C TRP A 213 -26.85 -9.73 3.74
N SER A 214 -25.62 -9.73 4.26
CA SER A 214 -24.80 -10.92 4.44
C SER A 214 -23.62 -10.62 5.36
N ASP A 215 -23.14 -11.63 6.09
CA ASP A 215 -21.93 -11.58 6.92
C ASP A 215 -20.66 -12.07 6.20
N GLN A 216 -20.76 -12.44 4.93
CA GLN A 216 -19.64 -13.01 4.16
C GLN A 216 -18.60 -11.99 3.71
N PHE A 217 -18.84 -10.70 3.85
CA PHE A 217 -17.85 -9.68 3.51
C PHE A 217 -16.61 -9.75 4.41
N LEU A 218 -15.51 -9.21 3.91
CA LEU A 218 -14.24 -9.15 4.65
C LEU A 218 -14.23 -7.94 5.59
N ARG A 219 -14.15 -8.17 6.91
CA ARG A 219 -13.91 -7.11 7.89
C ARG A 219 -12.40 -6.83 7.96
N VAL A 220 -12.00 -5.60 7.74
CA VAL A 220 -10.59 -5.15 7.79
C VAL A 220 -10.44 -4.15 8.92
N SER A 221 -9.37 -4.25 9.69
CA SER A 221 -8.99 -3.25 10.68
C SER A 221 -7.69 -2.58 10.26
N PHE A 222 -7.75 -1.34 9.81
CA PHE A 222 -6.58 -0.59 9.39
C PHE A 222 -5.55 -0.35 10.50
N GLY A 223 -6.01 -0.10 11.72
CA GLY A 223 -5.15 0.02 12.90
C GLY A 223 -4.61 -1.32 13.42
N GLY A 224 -5.13 -2.45 12.92
CA GLY A 224 -4.73 -3.80 13.31
C GLY A 224 -3.29 -4.14 12.89
N LYS A 225 -2.82 -5.29 13.35
CA LYS A 225 -1.49 -5.80 12.98
C LYS A 225 -1.42 -6.05 11.47
N ALA A 226 -0.25 -5.79 10.89
CA ALA A 226 0.06 -6.22 9.53
C ALA A 226 -0.01 -7.75 9.42
N SER A 227 -0.23 -8.26 8.21
CA SER A 227 -0.52 -9.68 7.99
C SER A 227 0.72 -10.57 8.00
N ASP A 228 0.46 -11.88 8.08
CA ASP A 228 1.48 -12.91 7.87
C ASP A 228 1.70 -13.25 6.38
N LYS A 229 1.11 -12.47 5.47
CA LYS A 229 1.29 -12.62 4.03
C LYS A 229 2.52 -11.85 3.55
N LYS A 230 3.18 -12.38 2.55
CA LYS A 230 4.22 -11.65 1.80
C LYS A 230 3.58 -10.55 0.96
N VAL A 231 4.29 -9.44 0.76
CA VAL A 231 3.85 -8.33 -0.09
C VAL A 231 4.11 -8.64 -1.56
N SER A 232 5.21 -9.34 -1.84
CA SER A 232 5.61 -9.81 -3.18
C SER A 232 6.07 -11.27 -3.09
N VAL A 233 6.02 -12.00 -4.19
CA VAL A 233 6.51 -13.39 -4.25
C VAL A 233 7.98 -13.49 -3.87
N ASN A 234 8.76 -12.46 -4.14
CA ASN A 234 10.19 -12.40 -3.86
C ASN A 234 10.50 -11.87 -2.45
N SER A 235 9.52 -11.37 -1.70
CA SER A 235 9.74 -10.88 -0.33
C SER A 235 10.24 -12.00 0.57
N LYS A 236 11.32 -11.78 1.30
CA LYS A 236 11.82 -12.70 2.34
C LYS A 236 10.91 -12.66 3.57
N ASN A 237 10.51 -11.46 3.98
CA ASN A 237 9.73 -11.19 5.17
C ASN A 237 8.23 -11.12 4.89
N VAL A 238 7.43 -11.41 5.91
CA VAL A 238 5.97 -11.20 5.88
C VAL A 238 5.62 -9.79 6.34
N GLY A 239 4.38 -9.36 6.07
CA GLY A 239 3.94 -8.00 6.37
C GLY A 239 4.18 -7.56 7.80
N ARG A 240 3.89 -8.40 8.79
CA ARG A 240 4.08 -8.07 10.23
C ARG A 240 5.51 -7.76 10.63
N ASP A 241 6.50 -8.27 9.91
CA ASP A 241 7.91 -8.04 10.22
C ASP A 241 8.41 -6.72 9.63
N THR A 242 7.72 -6.22 8.59
CA THR A 242 8.12 -5.06 7.80
C THR A 242 7.29 -3.81 8.10
N TYR A 243 6.00 -3.97 8.41
CA TYR A 243 5.05 -2.85 8.56
C TYR A 243 4.51 -2.74 9.98
N MET A 244 4.28 -1.51 10.44
CA MET A 244 3.78 -1.25 11.79
C MET A 244 2.34 -1.69 12.00
N ASN A 245 1.49 -1.54 10.97
CA ASN A 245 0.08 -1.86 11.02
C ASN A 245 -0.45 -2.24 9.63
N ARG A 246 -1.72 -2.64 9.57
CA ARG A 246 -2.39 -3.11 8.36
C ARG A 246 -2.42 -2.06 7.27
N VAL A 247 -2.75 -0.81 7.59
CA VAL A 247 -2.81 0.25 6.59
C VAL A 247 -1.44 0.51 5.96
N SER A 248 -0.37 0.49 6.74
CA SER A 248 1.00 0.64 6.20
C SER A 248 1.36 -0.48 5.23
N GLU A 249 0.99 -1.72 5.55
CA GLU A 249 1.17 -2.85 4.63
C GLU A 249 0.40 -2.66 3.33
N LEU A 250 -0.88 -2.28 3.39
CA LEU A 250 -1.74 -2.14 2.21
C LEU A 250 -1.25 -1.07 1.24
N TRP A 251 -0.79 0.05 1.77
CA TRP A 251 -0.21 1.10 0.95
C TRP A 251 1.07 0.63 0.23
N TRP A 252 1.88 -0.18 0.90
CA TRP A 252 3.08 -0.76 0.26
C TRP A 252 2.76 -1.86 -0.73
N VAL A 253 1.73 -2.64 -0.48
CA VAL A 253 1.19 -3.60 -1.48
C VAL A 253 0.82 -2.89 -2.77
N GLY A 254 0.12 -1.76 -2.69
CA GLY A 254 -0.19 -0.95 -3.87
C GLY A 254 1.06 -0.52 -4.62
N LYS A 255 2.12 -0.10 -3.91
CA LYS A 255 3.41 0.26 -4.51
C LYS A 255 4.04 -0.90 -5.28
N GLU A 256 4.08 -2.07 -4.68
CA GLU A 256 4.62 -3.26 -5.32
C GLU A 256 3.81 -3.69 -6.56
N LEU A 257 2.47 -3.63 -6.48
CA LEU A 257 1.61 -3.94 -7.61
C LEU A 257 1.74 -2.93 -8.77
N ILE A 258 2.02 -1.66 -8.48
CA ILE A 258 2.36 -0.66 -9.50
C ILE A 258 3.70 -0.99 -10.14
N ARG A 259 4.71 -1.29 -9.35
CA ARG A 259 6.05 -1.68 -9.81
C ARG A 259 6.00 -2.91 -10.73
N THR A 260 5.20 -3.91 -10.36
CA THR A 260 5.02 -5.14 -11.15
C THR A 260 3.95 -5.03 -12.25
N LYS A 261 3.39 -3.83 -12.48
CA LYS A 261 2.34 -3.56 -13.49
C LYS A 261 1.08 -4.41 -13.30
N GLN A 262 0.68 -4.63 -12.04
CA GLN A 262 -0.50 -5.41 -11.68
C GLN A 262 -1.64 -4.54 -11.10
N LEU A 263 -1.48 -3.21 -11.07
CA LEU A 263 -2.51 -2.28 -10.61
C LEU A 263 -2.83 -1.25 -11.69
N TYR A 264 -4.12 -1.13 -12.01
CA TYR A 264 -4.67 -0.27 -13.06
C TYR A 264 -5.83 0.60 -12.54
N GLY A 265 -6.28 1.56 -13.34
CA GLY A 265 -7.48 2.36 -13.10
C GLY A 265 -7.31 3.43 -12.02
N ILE A 266 -6.09 3.88 -11.73
CA ILE A 266 -5.86 4.98 -10.79
C ILE A 266 -6.35 6.28 -11.41
N SER A 267 -7.44 6.85 -10.86
CA SER A 267 -7.94 8.16 -11.27
C SER A 267 -7.05 9.31 -10.82
N GLY A 268 -7.17 10.47 -11.44
CA GLY A 268 -6.41 11.66 -11.02
C GLY A 268 -6.69 12.10 -9.57
N GLU A 269 -7.93 11.93 -9.08
CA GLU A 269 -8.27 12.23 -7.69
C GLU A 269 -7.63 11.23 -6.72
N LEU A 270 -7.67 9.94 -7.04
CA LEU A 270 -7.00 8.91 -6.26
C LEU A 270 -5.49 9.12 -6.27
N ALA A 271 -4.89 9.41 -7.44
CA ALA A 271 -3.46 9.69 -7.57
C ALA A 271 -3.03 10.86 -6.67
N LYS A 272 -3.85 11.91 -6.57
CA LYS A 272 -3.58 13.07 -5.69
C LYS A 272 -3.54 12.67 -4.21
N GLU A 273 -4.45 11.82 -3.72
CA GLU A 273 -4.40 11.33 -2.35
C GLU A 273 -3.19 10.40 -2.14
N MET A 274 -2.92 9.50 -3.10
CA MET A 274 -1.80 8.55 -3.02
C MET A 274 -0.44 9.27 -2.96
N THR A 275 -0.19 10.23 -3.84
CA THR A 275 1.10 10.96 -3.90
C THR A 275 1.30 11.95 -2.76
N SER A 276 0.24 12.28 -2.03
CA SER A 276 0.30 13.23 -0.92
C SER A 276 0.59 12.58 0.43
N ARG A 277 0.38 11.27 0.58
CA ARG A 277 0.57 10.58 1.87
C ARG A 277 2.01 10.18 2.09
N LYS A 278 2.49 10.41 3.30
CA LYS A 278 3.87 10.26 3.72
C LYS A 278 4.07 8.97 4.51
N TYR A 279 5.34 8.57 4.67
CA TYR A 279 5.71 7.47 5.57
C TYR A 279 6.93 7.80 6.41
N GLU A 280 7.14 7.06 7.45
CA GLU A 280 8.33 7.11 8.29
C GLU A 280 8.85 5.70 8.59
N MET A 281 10.15 5.61 8.87
CA MET A 281 10.76 4.39 9.38
C MET A 281 10.81 4.46 10.91
N VAL A 282 10.15 3.51 11.57
CA VAL A 282 10.05 3.47 13.03
C VAL A 282 10.81 2.26 13.57
N LYS A 283 11.64 2.49 14.58
CA LYS A 283 12.34 1.41 15.29
C LYS A 283 11.43 0.84 16.39
N SER A 284 10.94 -0.38 16.16
CA SER A 284 10.10 -1.13 17.12
C SER A 284 10.61 -2.57 17.20
N GLY A 285 11.75 -2.77 17.88
CA GLY A 285 12.53 -4.00 17.83
C GLY A 285 13.33 -4.10 16.54
N SER A 286 12.65 -4.29 15.40
CA SER A 286 13.19 -4.12 14.03
C SER A 286 12.77 -2.77 13.44
N LEU A 287 13.42 -2.36 12.36
CA LEU A 287 13.02 -1.18 11.59
C LEU A 287 11.77 -1.52 10.79
N ARG A 288 10.70 -0.74 10.95
CA ARG A 288 9.41 -0.96 10.30
C ARG A 288 8.90 0.28 9.62
N VAL A 289 8.19 0.08 8.53
CA VAL A 289 7.50 1.16 7.81
C VAL A 289 6.19 1.51 8.51
N LYS A 290 5.96 2.80 8.71
CA LYS A 290 4.71 3.35 9.23
C LYS A 290 4.23 4.46 8.32
N ILE A 291 3.00 4.35 7.84
CA ILE A 291 2.36 5.42 7.07
C ILE A 291 1.90 6.55 8.00
N GLU A 292 1.91 7.77 7.47
CA GLU A 292 1.39 8.97 8.14
C GLU A 292 -0.03 8.72 8.67
N PRO A 293 -0.31 9.01 9.95
CA PRO A 293 -1.65 8.89 10.52
C PRO A 293 -2.68 9.77 9.80
N LYS A 294 -3.94 9.31 9.69
CA LYS A 294 -5.04 10.11 9.07
C LYS A 294 -5.16 11.52 9.65
N VAL A 295 -4.96 11.68 10.96
CA VAL A 295 -5.07 12.98 11.64
C VAL A 295 -4.00 13.96 11.14
N GLU A 296 -2.77 13.50 10.99
CA GLU A 296 -1.64 14.31 10.49
C GLU A 296 -1.85 14.64 9.02
N PHE A 297 -2.24 13.65 8.20
CA PHE A 297 -2.58 13.87 6.79
C PHE A 297 -3.70 14.91 6.64
N LYS A 298 -4.79 14.76 7.39
CA LYS A 298 -5.94 15.69 7.37
C LYS A 298 -5.56 17.11 7.79
N SER A 299 -4.70 17.24 8.81
CA SER A 299 -4.18 18.55 9.25
C SER A 299 -3.38 19.25 8.16
N ARG A 300 -2.63 18.50 7.35
CA ARG A 300 -1.74 19.02 6.31
C ARG A 300 -2.46 19.19 4.96
N PHE A 301 -3.35 18.29 4.63
CA PHE A 301 -4.01 18.23 3.32
C PHE A 301 -5.41 18.82 3.30
N GLY A 302 -6.04 19.00 4.46
CA GLY A 302 -7.38 19.57 4.65
C GLY A 302 -8.52 18.55 4.59
N SER A 303 -8.27 17.31 4.12
CA SER A 303 -9.25 16.22 4.05
C SER A 303 -8.59 14.88 4.34
N SER A 304 -9.38 13.87 4.72
CA SER A 304 -8.90 12.49 4.86
C SER A 304 -8.65 11.86 3.48
N PRO A 305 -7.76 10.83 3.38
CA PRO A 305 -7.50 10.13 2.13
C PRO A 305 -8.55 9.01 1.91
N ASP A 306 -9.83 9.39 1.92
CA ASP A 306 -10.96 8.44 1.95
C ASP A 306 -11.07 7.62 0.66
N LEU A 307 -10.69 8.21 -0.51
CA LEU A 307 -10.64 7.48 -1.77
C LEU A 307 -9.57 6.40 -1.75
N ALA A 308 -8.37 6.75 -1.28
CA ALA A 308 -7.26 5.82 -1.21
C ALA A 308 -7.54 4.70 -0.19
N ASP A 309 -8.09 5.03 0.97
CA ASP A 309 -8.40 4.02 1.98
C ASP A 309 -9.45 3.03 1.46
N ALA A 310 -10.54 3.49 0.81
CA ALA A 310 -11.53 2.60 0.19
C ALA A 310 -10.93 1.77 -0.98
N ALA A 311 -10.08 2.36 -1.82
CA ALA A 311 -9.39 1.65 -2.90
C ALA A 311 -8.44 0.56 -2.36
N PHE A 312 -7.69 0.84 -1.29
CA PHE A 312 -6.80 -0.15 -0.69
C PHE A 312 -7.54 -1.29 0.04
N LEU A 313 -8.80 -1.10 0.44
CA LEU A 313 -9.67 -2.22 0.86
C LEU A 313 -9.96 -3.17 -0.30
N CYS A 314 -10.14 -2.67 -1.55
CA CYS A 314 -10.23 -3.54 -2.72
C CYS A 314 -8.97 -4.39 -2.88
N LEU A 315 -7.77 -3.80 -2.71
CA LEU A 315 -6.51 -4.56 -2.78
C LEU A 315 -6.41 -5.60 -1.66
N ASP A 316 -6.84 -5.27 -0.46
CA ASP A 316 -6.82 -6.24 0.63
C ASP A 316 -7.74 -7.43 0.34
N LEU A 317 -8.95 -7.17 -0.16
CA LEU A 317 -9.87 -8.21 -0.58
C LEU A 317 -9.24 -9.10 -1.68
N ALA A 318 -8.68 -8.48 -2.72
CA ALA A 318 -8.03 -9.19 -3.81
C ALA A 318 -6.88 -10.10 -3.31
N ARG A 319 -6.11 -9.64 -2.34
CA ARG A 319 -5.06 -10.45 -1.69
C ARG A 319 -5.63 -11.58 -0.84
N GLN A 320 -6.65 -11.29 -0.04
CA GLN A 320 -7.19 -12.25 0.92
C GLN A 320 -7.98 -13.37 0.24
N ARG A 321 -8.78 -13.04 -0.76
CA ARG A 321 -9.76 -13.96 -1.37
C ARG A 321 -9.44 -14.38 -2.80
N HIS A 322 -8.67 -13.58 -3.53
CA HIS A 322 -8.32 -13.86 -4.92
C HIS A 322 -6.82 -14.12 -5.13
N ASN A 323 -6.03 -14.22 -4.03
CA ASN A 323 -4.59 -14.52 -4.06
C ASN A 323 -3.76 -13.54 -4.93
N LEU A 324 -4.16 -12.27 -4.99
CA LEU A 324 -3.35 -11.24 -5.64
C LEU A 324 -2.06 -11.05 -4.85
N VAL A 325 -0.92 -11.28 -5.49
CA VAL A 325 0.42 -11.08 -4.94
C VAL A 325 1.27 -10.41 -6.01
N ALA A 326 2.06 -9.43 -5.63
CA ALA A 326 2.99 -8.77 -6.55
C ALA A 326 4.05 -9.78 -7.05
N ALA A 327 4.13 -9.93 -8.37
CA ALA A 327 5.04 -10.84 -9.06
C ALA A 327 5.55 -10.20 -10.34
N GLU A 328 6.83 -10.34 -10.62
CA GLU A 328 7.40 -9.86 -11.89
C GLU A 328 6.72 -10.51 -13.09
N PRO A 329 6.55 -9.77 -14.19
CA PRO A 329 6.05 -10.33 -15.43
C PRO A 329 6.91 -11.52 -15.87
N ILE A 330 6.29 -12.61 -16.29
CA ILE A 330 7.02 -13.74 -16.87
C ILE A 330 7.38 -13.32 -18.30
N GLU A 331 8.67 -13.09 -18.56
CA GLU A 331 9.17 -12.75 -19.89
C GLU A 331 8.78 -13.84 -20.90
N GLY A 332 8.09 -13.46 -21.98
CA GLY A 332 7.67 -14.36 -23.04
C GLY A 332 6.35 -15.12 -22.81
N ALA A 333 5.65 -14.89 -21.73
CA ALA A 333 4.32 -15.44 -21.49
C ALA A 333 3.25 -14.70 -22.33
N SER A 334 3.05 -15.11 -23.57
CA SER A 334 1.81 -14.81 -24.26
C SER A 334 0.78 -15.88 -23.87
N TYR A 335 -0.33 -15.46 -23.26
CA TYR A 335 -1.41 -16.39 -22.88
C TYR A 335 -2.01 -17.01 -24.13
N LYS A 336 -1.61 -18.26 -24.45
CA LYS A 336 -2.35 -19.07 -25.43
C LYS A 336 -3.62 -19.53 -24.73
N ARG A 337 -4.79 -19.13 -25.24
CA ARG A 337 -6.10 -19.61 -24.78
C ARG A 337 -6.07 -21.12 -24.63
N GLY A 338 -5.89 -21.61 -23.43
CA GLY A 338 -6.24 -22.97 -23.07
C GLY A 338 -7.77 -23.07 -22.96
N PRO A 339 -8.38 -24.24 -23.26
CA PRO A 339 -9.83 -24.38 -23.17
C PRO A 339 -10.28 -24.08 -21.74
N VAL A 340 -11.24 -23.17 -21.60
CA VAL A 340 -11.94 -22.85 -20.35
C VAL A 340 -12.50 -24.16 -19.79
N ARG A 341 -11.85 -24.75 -18.80
CA ARG A 341 -12.44 -25.83 -18.02
C ARG A 341 -13.55 -25.20 -17.18
N SER A 342 -14.78 -25.37 -17.66
CA SER A 342 -16.01 -25.04 -16.97
C SER A 342 -15.95 -25.63 -15.54
N MET A 343 -16.08 -24.79 -14.53
CA MET A 343 -16.24 -25.18 -13.12
C MET A 343 -17.62 -25.80 -12.84
N LYS A 344 -18.12 -26.63 -13.75
CA LYS A 344 -19.28 -27.49 -13.53
C LYS A 344 -18.81 -28.92 -13.37
N LYS A 345 -18.30 -29.28 -12.18
CA LYS A 345 -18.25 -30.65 -11.64
C LYS A 345 -17.52 -30.68 -10.29
N LEU A 346 -18.13 -30.08 -9.28
CA LEU A 346 -17.76 -30.35 -7.88
C LEU A 346 -19.00 -30.65 -7.00
N THR A 347 -20.16 -30.85 -7.62
CA THR A 347 -21.42 -31.23 -6.92
C THR A 347 -21.85 -32.67 -7.12
N SER A 348 -21.00 -33.54 -7.68
CA SER A 348 -21.36 -34.94 -7.92
C SER A 348 -20.48 -35.98 -7.16
N ILE A 349 -19.77 -35.56 -6.11
CA ILE A 349 -18.98 -36.49 -5.28
C ILE A 349 -19.53 -36.62 -3.83
N LEU A 350 -20.68 -36.00 -3.54
CA LEU A 350 -21.33 -36.11 -2.20
C LEU A 350 -22.72 -36.76 -2.29
N SER A 351 -22.96 -37.67 -3.21
CA SER A 351 -24.20 -38.45 -3.25
C SER A 351 -23.93 -39.92 -3.58
N ASP A 352 -23.07 -40.58 -2.83
CA ASP A 352 -23.07 -42.02 -2.70
C ASP A 352 -22.98 -42.33 -1.21
N ASP A 353 -24.17 -42.43 -0.61
CA ASP A 353 -24.40 -42.99 0.72
C ASP A 353 -24.63 -44.51 0.53
N PRO A 354 -23.77 -45.41 1.01
CA PRO A 354 -23.99 -46.83 0.96
C PRO A 354 -24.56 -47.31 2.28
N LEU A 355 -25.86 -47.16 2.50
CA LEU A 355 -26.63 -47.93 3.47
C LEU A 355 -28.08 -48.06 2.97
N GLY A 356 -28.30 -49.08 2.17
CA GLY A 356 -29.56 -49.74 1.98
C GLY A 356 -29.58 -51.04 2.76
#